data_442df53827314190501de1e1b1386335
#
_entry.id   442df53827314190501de1e1b1386335
#
_cell.length_a   1.000
_cell.length_b   1.000
_cell.length_c   1.000
_cell.angle_alpha   90.00
_cell.angle_beta   90.00
_cell.angle_gamma   90.00
#
_symmetry.space_group_name_H-M   'P 1'
#
loop_
_entity.id
_entity.type
_entity.pdbx_description
1 polymer ?
#
loop_
_entity_poly.entity_id
_entity_poly.type
_entity_poly.pdbx_seq_one_letter_code
_entity_poly.pdbx_strand_id
1 'polypeptide(L)'
;MANLKPGDPMPDTTLVGPDGPTKLRDRIGKPLVVYFYPKDETYGCTKEACGFRDAYEDFVAAGAEVIGVSRDDAASHAKFREHHHLPFTLLSDPDGGVASSWGVRNTLGFLPGRVTFVFDKAGVVRHRFESAVRFGKHVDEALEMVKTLR
;
A
#
# COMPACT_ATOMS: atom_id res chain seq x y z
N MET A 1 -5.96 14.35 14.26
CA MET A 1 -5.06 13.87 13.20
C MET A 1 -5.66 14.16 11.85
N ALA A 2 -4.91 14.81 11.02
CA ALA A 2 -5.37 15.09 9.66
C ALA A 2 -5.28 13.82 8.82
N ASN A 3 -6.31 13.55 8.01
CA ASN A 3 -6.23 12.48 7.02
C ASN A 3 -5.23 12.88 5.94
N LEU A 4 -4.38 11.94 5.57
CA LEU A 4 -3.45 12.16 4.47
C LEU A 4 -4.25 12.20 3.17
N LYS A 5 -4.09 13.28 2.41
CA LYS A 5 -4.90 13.54 1.21
C LYS A 5 -4.04 14.09 0.08
N PRO A 6 -4.56 14.13 -1.14
CA PRO A 6 -3.80 14.71 -2.27
C PRO A 6 -3.30 16.12 -1.94
N GLY A 7 -2.03 16.35 -2.24
CA GLY A 7 -1.33 17.58 -1.93
C GLY A 7 -0.48 17.53 -0.66
N ASP A 8 -0.71 16.55 0.22
CA ASP A 8 0.05 16.41 1.45
C ASP A 8 1.38 15.68 1.20
N PRO A 9 2.46 16.08 1.86
CA PRO A 9 3.70 15.32 1.79
C PRO A 9 3.60 14.06 2.65
N MET A 10 4.33 13.00 2.24
CA MET A 10 4.42 11.79 3.04
C MET A 10 5.05 12.11 4.39
N PRO A 11 4.40 11.74 5.51
CA PRO A 11 5.01 11.88 6.82
C PRO A 11 6.26 11.01 6.94
N ASP A 12 7.15 11.35 7.86
CA ASP A 12 8.27 10.48 8.20
C ASP A 12 7.70 9.18 8.76
N THR A 13 7.87 8.08 8.02
CA THR A 13 7.16 6.83 8.27
C THR A 13 8.13 5.66 8.30
N THR A 14 8.08 4.86 9.37
CA THR A 14 8.84 3.63 9.50
C THR A 14 7.88 2.46 9.66
N LEU A 15 8.05 1.44 8.85
CA LEU A 15 7.30 0.20 8.89
C LEU A 15 8.29 -0.96 9.05
N VAL A 16 7.79 -2.15 9.38
CA VAL A 16 8.66 -3.32 9.58
C VAL A 16 8.68 -4.16 8.31
N GLY A 17 9.86 -4.33 7.75
CA GLY A 17 10.08 -5.18 6.58
C GLY A 17 10.73 -6.52 6.93
N PRO A 18 11.02 -7.35 5.92
CA PRO A 18 11.67 -8.66 6.15
C PRO A 18 13.04 -8.54 6.84
N ASP A 19 13.74 -7.43 6.59
CA ASP A 19 15.08 -7.19 7.13
C ASP A 19 15.08 -6.20 8.30
N GLY A 20 13.91 -5.87 8.85
CA GLY A 20 13.77 -4.96 9.98
C GLY A 20 13.12 -3.64 9.59
N PRO A 21 13.38 -2.57 10.37
CA PRO A 21 12.74 -1.28 10.12
C PRO A 21 13.01 -0.75 8.72
N THR A 22 11.97 -0.28 8.05
CA THR A 22 12.03 0.25 6.68
C THR A 22 11.45 1.65 6.68
N LYS A 23 12.26 2.63 6.28
CA LYS A 23 11.80 4.02 6.16
C LYS A 23 11.22 4.24 4.78
N LEU A 24 9.93 4.59 4.70
CA LEU A 24 9.29 4.82 3.41
C LEU A 24 9.88 6.00 2.66
N ARG A 25 10.40 7.01 3.36
CA ARG A 25 11.02 8.15 2.70
C ARG A 25 12.25 7.77 1.88
N ASP A 26 12.89 6.64 2.19
CA ASP A 26 14.01 6.12 1.40
C ASP A 26 13.56 5.59 0.03
N ARG A 27 12.25 5.41 -0.16
CA ARG A 27 11.66 4.96 -1.42
C ARG A 27 11.19 6.11 -2.29
N ILE A 28 11.36 7.37 -1.85
CA ILE A 28 11.03 8.56 -2.64
C ILE A 28 12.07 8.71 -3.75
N GLY A 29 11.65 9.21 -4.90
CA GLY A 29 12.49 9.35 -6.09
C GLY A 29 11.83 8.76 -7.32
N LYS A 30 10.77 7.99 -7.12
CA LYS A 30 9.90 7.47 -8.17
C LYS A 30 8.48 7.39 -7.61
N PRO A 31 7.45 7.30 -8.47
CA PRO A 31 6.08 7.13 -8.00
C PRO A 31 5.97 5.90 -7.11
N LEU A 32 5.23 6.04 -6.00
CA LEU A 32 5.07 4.98 -5.02
C LEU A 32 3.60 4.74 -4.74
N VAL A 33 3.17 3.49 -4.85
CA VAL A 33 1.82 3.05 -4.46
C VAL A 33 1.93 2.35 -3.12
N VAL A 34 1.20 2.84 -2.12
CA VAL A 34 1.11 2.20 -0.80
C VAL A 34 -0.35 1.86 -0.56
N TYR A 35 -0.67 0.57 -0.45
CA TYR A 35 -2.03 0.18 -0.16
C TYR A 35 -2.11 -0.52 1.20
N PHE A 36 -3.05 -0.06 2.03
CA PHE A 36 -3.36 -0.67 3.32
C PHE A 36 -4.49 -1.66 3.14
N TYR A 37 -4.38 -2.81 3.80
CA TYR A 37 -5.40 -3.85 3.73
C TYR A 37 -5.56 -4.52 5.10
N PRO A 38 -6.74 -5.14 5.37
CA PRO A 38 -7.02 -5.65 6.71
C PRO A 38 -6.15 -6.82 7.17
N LYS A 39 -5.95 -7.85 6.32
CA LYS A 39 -5.27 -9.06 6.79
C LYS A 39 -4.86 -9.97 5.63
N ASP A 40 -3.64 -10.54 5.73
CA ASP A 40 -3.13 -11.53 4.78
C ASP A 40 -4.09 -12.73 4.68
N GLU A 41 -4.13 -13.35 3.50
CA GLU A 41 -4.90 -14.58 3.19
C GLU A 41 -6.42 -14.47 3.32
N THR A 42 -6.96 -13.27 3.55
CA THR A 42 -8.41 -13.08 3.46
C THR A 42 -8.82 -12.91 2.00
N TYR A 43 -10.11 -13.18 1.70
CA TYR A 43 -10.60 -13.15 0.31
C TYR A 43 -10.34 -11.84 -0.40
N GLY A 44 -10.76 -10.73 0.19
CA GLY A 44 -10.63 -9.42 -0.45
C GLY A 44 -9.18 -8.97 -0.57
N CYS A 45 -8.37 -9.24 0.45
CA CYS A 45 -6.96 -8.86 0.44
C CYS A 45 -6.18 -9.70 -0.57
N THR A 46 -6.53 -10.98 -0.72
CA THR A 46 -5.94 -11.84 -1.74
C THR A 46 -6.31 -11.34 -3.13
N LYS A 47 -7.58 -10.99 -3.36
CA LYS A 47 -8.03 -10.43 -4.64
C LYS A 47 -7.29 -9.15 -4.99
N GLU A 48 -7.14 -8.24 -4.02
CA GLU A 48 -6.44 -6.97 -4.24
C GLU A 48 -4.97 -7.21 -4.54
N ALA A 49 -4.29 -8.04 -3.73
CA ALA A 49 -2.87 -8.35 -3.93
C ALA A 49 -2.62 -9.01 -5.30
N CYS A 50 -3.47 -9.96 -5.67
CA CYS A 50 -3.35 -10.62 -6.98
C CYS A 50 -3.63 -9.65 -8.13
N GLY A 51 -4.52 -8.68 -7.93
CA GLY A 51 -4.75 -7.62 -8.90
C GLY A 51 -3.51 -6.76 -9.14
N PHE A 52 -2.85 -6.34 -8.05
CA PHE A 52 -1.57 -5.61 -8.16
C PHE A 52 -0.49 -6.50 -8.79
N ARG A 53 -0.45 -7.79 -8.42
CA ARG A 53 0.50 -8.73 -9.03
C ARG A 53 0.31 -8.82 -10.54
N ASP A 54 -0.93 -8.98 -10.99
CA ASP A 54 -1.23 -9.15 -12.42
C ASP A 54 -0.93 -7.88 -13.22
N ALA A 55 -1.03 -6.71 -12.60
CA ALA A 55 -0.72 -5.43 -13.23
C ALA A 55 0.72 -4.96 -12.95
N TYR A 56 1.53 -5.76 -12.26
CA TYR A 56 2.83 -5.30 -11.75
C TYR A 56 3.78 -4.82 -12.84
N GLU A 57 3.80 -5.51 -13.98
CA GLU A 57 4.66 -5.10 -15.10
C GLU A 57 4.29 -3.71 -15.61
N ASP A 58 2.99 -3.37 -15.60
CA ASP A 58 2.52 -2.05 -15.99
C ASP A 58 2.96 -0.98 -15.00
N PHE A 59 2.94 -1.30 -13.69
CA PHE A 59 3.45 -0.37 -12.67
C PHE A 59 4.96 -0.14 -12.85
N VAL A 60 5.72 -1.20 -13.08
CA VAL A 60 7.16 -1.09 -13.32
C VAL A 60 7.43 -0.29 -14.59
N ALA A 61 6.70 -0.53 -15.66
CA ALA A 61 6.83 0.22 -16.91
C ALA A 61 6.52 1.71 -16.72
N ALA A 62 5.64 2.04 -15.77
CA ALA A 62 5.35 3.43 -15.40
C ALA A 62 6.36 4.02 -14.41
N GLY A 63 7.38 3.25 -14.03
CA GLY A 63 8.42 3.70 -13.10
C GLY A 63 8.02 3.67 -11.63
N ALA A 64 6.92 2.97 -11.29
CA ALA A 64 6.38 2.97 -9.93
C ALA A 64 6.78 1.74 -9.13
N GLU A 65 6.80 1.90 -7.81
CA GLU A 65 6.93 0.80 -6.86
C GLU A 65 5.60 0.59 -6.16
N VAL A 66 5.27 -0.67 -5.81
CA VAL A 66 4.06 -1.02 -5.07
C VAL A 66 4.44 -1.62 -3.73
N ILE A 67 3.80 -1.17 -2.66
CA ILE A 67 4.00 -1.67 -1.30
C ILE A 67 2.63 -1.92 -0.67
N GLY A 68 2.45 -3.14 -0.14
CA GLY A 68 1.27 -3.47 0.65
C GLY A 68 1.57 -3.38 2.14
N VAL A 69 0.61 -2.93 2.94
CA VAL A 69 0.78 -2.74 4.39
C VAL A 69 -0.41 -3.31 5.15
N SER A 70 -0.14 -4.14 6.13
CA SER A 70 -1.14 -4.62 7.08
C SER A 70 -0.51 -4.79 8.47
N ARG A 71 -1.30 -5.21 9.46
CA ARG A 71 -0.79 -5.50 10.81
C ARG A 71 -0.11 -6.85 10.92
N ASP A 72 -0.22 -7.70 9.90
CA ASP A 72 0.38 -9.03 9.92
C ASP A 72 1.89 -8.92 10.07
N ASP A 73 2.50 -9.95 10.68
CA ASP A 73 3.94 -9.95 10.91
C ASP A 73 4.72 -10.40 9.66
N ALA A 74 6.04 -10.34 9.76
CA ALA A 74 6.92 -10.66 8.64
C ALA A 74 6.77 -12.12 8.18
N ALA A 75 6.52 -13.05 9.11
CA ALA A 75 6.33 -14.46 8.77
C ALA A 75 5.05 -14.67 7.96
N SER A 76 3.95 -14.01 8.36
CA SER A 76 2.69 -14.03 7.64
C SER A 76 2.86 -13.45 6.23
N HIS A 77 3.50 -12.30 6.12
CA HIS A 77 3.78 -11.65 4.83
C HIS A 77 4.62 -12.52 3.91
N ALA A 78 5.63 -13.20 4.45
CA ALA A 78 6.46 -14.09 3.66
C ALA A 78 5.65 -15.24 3.06
N LYS A 79 4.77 -15.84 3.85
CA LYS A 79 3.87 -16.91 3.38
C LYS A 79 2.89 -16.40 2.32
N PHE A 80 2.32 -15.21 2.55
CA PHE A 80 1.38 -14.62 1.63
C PHE A 80 2.03 -14.31 0.29
N ARG A 81 3.22 -13.73 0.30
CA ARG A 81 3.99 -13.45 -0.92
C ARG A 81 4.31 -14.73 -1.67
N GLU A 82 4.77 -15.77 -0.97
CA GLU A 82 5.12 -17.05 -1.60
C GLU A 82 3.88 -17.73 -2.17
N HIS A 83 2.80 -17.80 -1.38
CA HIS A 83 1.57 -18.47 -1.77
C HIS A 83 0.98 -17.89 -3.06
N HIS A 84 1.00 -16.58 -3.20
CA HIS A 84 0.37 -15.91 -4.33
C HIS A 84 1.35 -15.31 -5.33
N HIS A 85 2.65 -15.61 -5.18
CA HIS A 85 3.71 -15.12 -6.08
C HIS A 85 3.68 -13.59 -6.24
N LEU A 86 3.61 -12.89 -5.12
CA LEU A 86 3.56 -11.43 -5.13
C LEU A 86 4.96 -10.87 -5.35
N PRO A 87 5.19 -10.07 -6.43
CA PRO A 87 6.53 -9.57 -6.76
C PRO A 87 6.90 -8.28 -6.02
N PHE A 88 6.00 -7.73 -5.23
CA PHE A 88 6.23 -6.46 -4.54
C PHE A 88 6.39 -6.68 -3.03
N THR A 89 6.85 -5.63 -2.35
CA THR A 89 7.13 -5.67 -0.92
C THR A 89 5.86 -5.59 -0.09
N LEU A 90 5.80 -6.38 0.98
CA LEU A 90 4.78 -6.25 2.02
C LEU A 90 5.48 -5.80 3.31
N LEU A 91 4.94 -4.78 3.95
CA LEU A 91 5.48 -4.23 5.19
C LEU A 91 4.45 -4.35 6.31
N SER A 92 4.93 -4.40 7.55
CA SER A 92 4.09 -4.57 8.73
C SER A 92 3.94 -3.25 9.48
N ASP A 93 2.70 -2.98 9.90
CA ASP A 93 2.33 -1.88 10.79
C ASP A 93 1.68 -2.52 12.03
N PRO A 94 2.49 -3.12 12.94
CA PRO A 94 1.98 -4.09 13.94
C PRO A 94 0.88 -3.56 14.84
N ASP A 95 0.95 -2.30 15.24
CA ASP A 95 -0.04 -1.68 16.12
C ASP A 95 -1.06 -0.83 15.35
N GLY A 96 -0.95 -0.75 14.03
CA GLY A 96 -1.81 0.10 13.21
C GLY A 96 -1.53 1.59 13.35
N GLY A 97 -0.39 1.96 13.92
CA GLY A 97 -0.05 3.35 14.19
C GLY A 97 0.12 4.19 12.93
N VAL A 98 0.75 3.62 11.90
CA VAL A 98 0.92 4.33 10.63
C VAL A 98 -0.43 4.50 9.93
N ALA A 99 -1.23 3.43 9.88
CA ALA A 99 -2.57 3.51 9.30
C ALA A 99 -3.38 4.60 9.98
N SER A 100 -3.37 4.64 11.32
CA SER A 100 -4.07 5.66 12.08
C SER A 100 -3.57 7.06 11.76
N SER A 101 -2.24 7.25 11.72
CA SER A 101 -1.65 8.57 11.45
C SER A 101 -1.94 9.07 10.03
N TRP A 102 -2.16 8.17 9.08
CA TRP A 102 -2.51 8.53 7.70
C TRP A 102 -4.02 8.66 7.49
N GLY A 103 -4.81 8.44 8.54
CA GLY A 103 -6.27 8.55 8.45
C GLY A 103 -6.94 7.35 7.84
N VAL A 104 -6.30 6.18 7.85
CA VAL A 104 -6.92 4.93 7.42
C VAL A 104 -7.82 4.43 8.54
N ARG A 105 -9.14 4.44 8.29
CA ARG A 105 -10.12 4.04 9.30
C ARG A 105 -10.15 2.54 9.48
N ASN A 106 -10.44 2.09 10.70
CA ASN A 106 -10.62 0.69 10.98
C ASN A 106 -11.90 0.16 10.33
N THR A 107 -11.80 -1.05 9.78
CA THR A 107 -12.95 -1.82 9.31
C THR A 107 -13.44 -2.66 10.48
N LEU A 108 -14.75 -2.73 10.67
CA LEU A 108 -15.38 -3.48 11.77
C LEU A 108 -14.84 -3.07 13.15
N GLY A 109 -14.33 -1.85 13.28
CA GLY A 109 -13.90 -1.27 14.53
C GLY A 109 -12.52 -1.67 15.03
N PHE A 110 -11.83 -2.64 14.41
CA PHE A 110 -10.54 -3.12 14.92
C PHE A 110 -9.49 -3.47 13.86
N LEU A 111 -9.87 -3.71 12.63
CA LEU A 111 -8.91 -3.97 11.54
C LEU A 111 -8.70 -2.73 10.69
N PRO A 112 -7.51 -2.52 10.11
CA PRO A 112 -7.30 -1.41 9.19
C PRO A 112 -8.30 -1.46 8.04
N GLY A 113 -8.66 -0.28 7.53
CA GLY A 113 -9.48 -0.19 6.34
C GLY A 113 -8.66 -0.51 5.09
N ARG A 114 -9.31 -0.44 3.93
CA ARG A 114 -8.68 -0.67 2.64
C ARG A 114 -8.56 0.66 1.92
N VAL A 115 -7.34 1.22 1.92
CA VAL A 115 -7.05 2.52 1.33
C VAL A 115 -5.77 2.42 0.51
N THR A 116 -5.79 2.96 -0.70
CA THR A 116 -4.61 3.02 -1.57
C THR A 116 -4.19 4.46 -1.75
N PHE A 117 -2.92 4.74 -1.49
CA PHE A 117 -2.30 6.04 -1.71
C PHE A 117 -1.33 5.95 -2.88
N VAL A 118 -1.29 7.00 -3.69
CA VAL A 118 -0.27 7.14 -4.72
C VAL A 118 0.52 8.41 -4.43
N PHE A 119 1.83 8.27 -4.32
CA PHE A 119 2.75 9.40 -4.12
C PHE A 119 3.52 9.64 -5.40
N ASP A 120 3.78 10.92 -5.70
CA ASP A 120 4.67 11.24 -6.81
C ASP A 120 6.14 11.04 -6.39
N LYS A 121 7.06 11.27 -7.33
CA LYS A 121 8.48 11.07 -7.06
C LYS A 121 9.07 12.05 -6.04
N ALA A 122 8.36 13.11 -5.70
CA ALA A 122 8.75 14.02 -4.62
C ALA A 122 8.17 13.60 -3.27
N GLY A 123 7.35 12.53 -3.22
CA GLY A 123 6.75 12.05 -1.99
C GLY A 123 5.47 12.78 -1.60
N VAL A 124 4.80 13.43 -2.56
CA VAL A 124 3.54 14.12 -2.32
C VAL A 124 2.38 13.24 -2.75
N VAL A 125 1.34 13.14 -1.92
CA VAL A 125 0.14 12.36 -2.25
C VAL A 125 -0.54 12.96 -3.46
N ARG A 126 -0.78 12.14 -4.47
CA ARG A 126 -1.49 12.55 -5.69
C ARG A 126 -2.84 11.87 -5.84
N HIS A 127 -3.06 10.76 -5.12
CA HIS A 127 -4.31 10.02 -5.19
C HIS A 127 -4.53 9.26 -3.90
N ARG A 128 -5.79 9.21 -3.47
CA ARG A 128 -6.23 8.42 -2.33
C ARG A 128 -7.56 7.78 -2.70
N PHE A 129 -7.65 6.45 -2.62
CA PHE A 129 -8.87 5.72 -2.90
C PHE A 129 -9.21 4.80 -1.75
N GLU A 130 -10.42 4.89 -1.26
CA GLU A 130 -10.91 4.08 -0.15
C GLU A 130 -12.14 3.29 -0.58
N SER A 131 -12.09 1.97 -0.45
CA SER A 131 -13.22 1.10 -0.67
C SER A 131 -12.95 -0.28 -0.08
N ALA A 132 -13.90 -0.80 0.66
CA ALA A 132 -13.77 -2.12 1.29
C ALA A 132 -13.89 -3.25 0.28
N VAL A 133 -14.55 -3.05 -0.85
CA VAL A 133 -14.97 -4.14 -1.74
C VAL A 133 -14.61 -3.94 -3.22
N ARG A 134 -14.18 -2.77 -3.64
CA ARG A 134 -13.84 -2.52 -5.04
C ARG A 134 -12.37 -2.79 -5.30
N PHE A 135 -11.96 -4.05 -5.17
CA PHE A 135 -10.56 -4.46 -5.21
C PHE A 135 -9.87 -4.07 -6.52
N GLY A 136 -10.49 -4.36 -7.65
CA GLY A 136 -9.92 -4.02 -8.96
C GLY A 136 -9.78 -2.52 -9.17
N LYS A 137 -10.68 -1.72 -8.60
CA LYS A 137 -10.63 -0.27 -8.74
C LYS A 137 -9.45 0.34 -8.00
N HIS A 138 -9.03 -0.24 -6.87
CA HIS A 138 -7.79 0.17 -6.20
C HIS A 138 -6.60 0.05 -7.16
N VAL A 139 -6.53 -1.05 -7.88
CA VAL A 139 -5.44 -1.32 -8.84
C VAL A 139 -5.54 -0.39 -10.04
N ASP A 140 -6.71 -0.31 -10.66
CA ASP A 140 -6.91 0.45 -11.89
C ASP A 140 -6.67 1.95 -11.69
N GLU A 141 -7.20 2.52 -10.62
CA GLU A 141 -7.01 3.95 -10.35
C GLU A 141 -5.56 4.27 -9.99
N ALA A 142 -4.89 3.39 -9.23
CA ALA A 142 -3.49 3.59 -8.91
C ALA A 142 -2.64 3.56 -10.18
N LEU A 143 -2.89 2.60 -11.07
CA LEU A 143 -2.15 2.49 -12.32
C LEU A 143 -2.36 3.72 -13.21
N GLU A 144 -3.60 4.17 -13.36
CA GLU A 144 -3.89 5.37 -14.15
C GLU A 144 -3.16 6.59 -13.59
N MET A 145 -3.13 6.74 -12.26
CA MET A 145 -2.44 7.86 -11.64
C MET A 145 -0.93 7.80 -11.88
N VAL A 146 -0.28 6.64 -11.67
CA VAL A 146 1.18 6.57 -11.84
C VAL A 146 1.61 6.85 -13.27
N LYS A 147 0.77 6.52 -14.25
CA LYS A 147 1.07 6.83 -15.66
C LYS A 147 1.18 8.32 -15.91
N THR A 148 0.48 9.14 -15.13
CA THR A 148 0.54 10.61 -15.26
C THR A 148 1.74 11.22 -14.51
N LEU A 149 2.45 10.45 -13.69
CA LEU A 149 3.49 10.93 -12.78
C LEU A 149 4.92 10.63 -13.27
N ARG A 150 5.07 10.18 -14.47
CA ARG A 150 6.39 9.90 -15.05
C ARG A 150 7.26 11.14 -15.13
#